data_aef8236cd69e6aa7dc1270396a92bacc
#
_entry.id   aef8236cd69e6aa7dc1270396a92bacc
#
_cell.length_a   1.000
_cell.length_b   1.000
_cell.length_c   1.000
_cell.angle_alpha   90.00
_cell.angle_beta   90.00
_cell.angle_gamma   90.00
#
_symmetry.space_group_name_H-M   'P 1'
#
loop_
_entity.id
_entity.type
_entity.pdbx_description
1 polymer ?
#
loop_
_entity_poly.entity_id
_entity_poly.type
_entity_poly.pdbx_seq_one_letter_code
_entity_poly.pdbx_strand_id
1 'polypeptide(L)'
;MAIVGNVLYACPVNNATNNVPTIYKTIDGGDNWIATASQPNGGNWANGQGWYSLSAAINPSNTNEFICGGLDCYKTTNGGASWTQISTWVGNSGQYVHADQHNLQWWDGGNKLMFTCDGGVHFSTDGGTTIRDRNKGLRLKQFYSIAIHPLKPNYFLAGAQDNGMHRMDHAGLDSSIECVGGDGCYSAIDQLQPQFQFGSYVYNVYRRTTNNGASWSTPVNLGTTGTNGR
;
A
#
# COMPACT_ATOMS: atom_id res chain seq x y z
N MET A 1 0.31 -6.47 16.63
CA MET A 1 1.14 -6.90 17.78
C MET A 1 2.36 -7.63 17.26
N ALA A 2 3.53 -7.40 17.82
CA ALA A 2 4.76 -8.13 17.49
C ALA A 2 5.39 -8.67 18.77
N ILE A 3 6.02 -9.85 18.69
CA ILE A 3 6.54 -10.59 19.85
C ILE A 3 7.91 -11.22 19.55
N VAL A 4 8.83 -11.11 20.51
CA VAL A 4 10.08 -11.88 20.59
C VAL A 4 10.35 -12.25 22.05
N GLY A 5 10.27 -13.53 22.40
CA GLY A 5 10.34 -14.00 23.79
C GLY A 5 9.25 -13.33 24.65
N ASN A 6 9.64 -12.73 25.76
CA ASN A 6 8.74 -12.01 26.67
C ASN A 6 8.57 -10.53 26.30
N VAL A 7 9.19 -10.05 25.21
CA VAL A 7 9.03 -8.67 24.76
C VAL A 7 7.96 -8.58 23.69
N LEU A 8 6.95 -7.77 23.95
CA LEU A 8 5.88 -7.50 22.99
C LEU A 8 5.72 -5.99 22.79
N TYR A 9 5.29 -5.63 21.58
CA TYR A 9 4.77 -4.29 21.30
C TYR A 9 3.32 -4.40 20.81
N ALA A 10 2.48 -3.54 21.34
CA ALA A 10 1.07 -3.43 20.95
C ALA A 10 0.80 -2.04 20.35
N CYS A 11 0.11 -2.03 19.22
CA CYS A 11 -0.29 -0.83 18.51
C CYS A 11 -1.83 -0.76 18.45
N PRO A 12 -2.50 -0.33 19.55
CA PRO A 12 -3.96 -0.28 19.59
C PRO A 12 -4.49 0.85 18.71
N VAL A 13 -5.46 0.53 17.87
CA VAL A 13 -6.13 1.50 17.00
C VAL A 13 -7.19 2.26 17.79
N ASN A 14 -7.20 3.57 17.67
CA ASN A 14 -8.29 4.40 18.17
C ASN A 14 -9.46 4.35 17.16
N ASN A 15 -10.58 3.81 17.57
CA ASN A 15 -11.75 3.60 16.70
C ASN A 15 -12.37 4.90 16.16
N ALA A 16 -12.14 6.04 16.82
CA ALA A 16 -12.68 7.32 16.35
C ALA A 16 -11.83 7.96 15.26
N THR A 17 -10.51 7.73 15.28
CA THR A 17 -9.56 8.37 14.36
C THR A 17 -8.89 7.38 13.41
N ASN A 18 -9.02 6.07 13.67
CA ASN A 18 -8.29 4.99 13.00
C ASN A 18 -6.76 5.17 13.01
N ASN A 19 -6.24 5.91 13.97
CA ASN A 19 -4.81 6.09 14.22
C ASN A 19 -4.34 5.27 15.41
N VAL A 20 -3.03 5.14 15.55
CA VAL A 20 -2.38 4.52 16.70
C VAL A 20 -1.74 5.62 17.56
N PRO A 21 -2.47 6.16 18.53
CA PRO A 21 -1.99 7.30 19.32
C PRO A 21 -0.87 6.91 20.28
N THR A 22 -0.81 5.63 20.68
CA THR A 22 0.17 5.14 21.66
C THR A 22 0.58 3.72 21.32
N ILE A 23 1.88 3.48 21.24
CA ILE A 23 2.47 2.15 21.17
C ILE A 23 2.86 1.76 22.59
N TYR A 24 2.48 0.56 23.00
CA TYR A 24 2.83 -0.01 24.31
C TYR A 24 3.87 -1.11 24.15
N LYS A 25 4.73 -1.23 25.16
CA LYS A 25 5.74 -2.28 25.27
C LYS A 25 5.57 -3.02 26.59
N THR A 26 5.75 -4.33 26.56
CA THR A 26 5.97 -5.17 27.74
C THR A 26 7.28 -5.93 27.62
N ILE A 27 7.88 -6.30 28.73
CA ILE A 27 9.10 -7.11 28.82
C ILE A 27 8.91 -8.37 29.68
N ASP A 28 7.71 -8.60 30.17
CA ASP A 28 7.33 -9.67 31.10
C ASP A 28 6.21 -10.57 30.54
N GLY A 29 6.10 -10.66 29.24
CA GLY A 29 5.13 -11.54 28.58
C GLY A 29 3.71 -11.00 28.52
N GLY A 30 3.49 -9.74 28.91
CA GLY A 30 2.19 -9.08 28.86
C GLY A 30 1.58 -8.80 30.23
N ASP A 31 2.27 -9.12 31.32
CA ASP A 31 1.77 -8.85 32.67
C ASP A 31 1.71 -7.35 32.95
N ASN A 32 2.71 -6.58 32.52
CA ASN A 32 2.73 -5.13 32.64
C ASN A 32 3.03 -4.47 31.33
N TRP A 33 2.31 -3.39 31.01
CA TRP A 33 2.45 -2.61 29.79
C TRP A 33 2.81 -1.16 30.07
N ILE A 34 3.80 -0.66 29.36
CA ILE A 34 4.30 0.72 29.48
C ILE A 34 4.21 1.37 28.10
N ALA A 35 3.67 2.58 28.03
CA ALA A 35 3.70 3.38 26.81
C ALA A 35 5.16 3.68 26.41
N THR A 36 5.48 3.60 25.13
CA THR A 36 6.78 4.03 24.62
C THR A 36 6.96 5.54 24.84
N ALA A 37 8.19 5.97 25.09
CA ALA A 37 8.48 7.37 25.47
C ALA A 37 8.13 8.39 24.37
N SER A 38 8.12 7.95 23.11
CA SER A 38 7.65 8.76 21.98
C SER A 38 6.84 7.91 21.01
N GLN A 39 6.17 8.55 20.08
CA GLN A 39 5.33 7.91 19.05
C GLN A 39 5.79 8.30 17.66
N PRO A 40 5.79 7.38 16.67
CA PRO A 40 6.10 7.75 15.30
C PRO A 40 5.04 8.73 14.78
N ASN A 41 5.51 9.75 14.08
CA ASN A 41 4.64 10.81 13.52
C ASN A 41 3.59 11.37 14.53
N GLY A 42 3.97 11.51 15.78
CA GLY A 42 3.06 12.01 16.82
C GLY A 42 1.81 11.17 17.08
N GLY A 43 1.87 9.86 16.76
CA GLY A 43 0.73 8.94 16.88
C GLY A 43 -0.17 8.86 15.64
N ASN A 44 0.15 9.61 14.58
CA ASN A 44 -0.61 9.60 13.32
C ASN A 44 0.09 8.81 12.19
N TRP A 45 0.82 7.77 12.53
CA TRP A 45 1.58 7.01 11.53
C TRP A 45 0.71 6.05 10.69
N ALA A 46 -0.46 5.69 11.16
CA ALA A 46 -1.46 4.94 10.40
C ALA A 46 -2.30 5.85 9.48
N ASN A 47 -2.20 7.18 9.62
CA ASN A 47 -2.88 8.19 8.82
C ASN A 47 -4.39 7.93 8.62
N GLY A 48 -5.08 7.52 9.69
CA GLY A 48 -6.51 7.22 9.65
C GLY A 48 -6.86 5.87 9.00
N GLN A 49 -5.90 5.03 8.68
CA GLN A 49 -6.12 3.74 8.01
C GLN A 49 -5.73 2.52 8.86
N GLY A 50 -5.58 2.69 10.18
CA GLY A 50 -5.22 1.59 11.08
C GLY A 50 -6.21 0.43 11.12
N TRP A 51 -7.41 0.62 10.60
CA TRP A 51 -8.41 -0.44 10.39
C TRP A 51 -8.08 -1.32 9.17
N TYR A 52 -7.30 -0.82 8.23
CA TYR A 52 -6.98 -1.49 6.97
C TYR A 52 -5.52 -1.94 6.93
N SER A 53 -4.59 -1.01 7.11
CA SER A 53 -3.16 -1.24 6.97
C SER A 53 -2.45 -0.95 8.29
N LEU A 54 -2.03 -2.01 8.96
CA LEU A 54 -1.29 -1.91 10.23
C LEU A 54 -0.42 -3.15 10.42
N SER A 55 0.87 -2.96 10.34
CA SER A 55 1.84 -4.02 10.55
C SER A 55 2.95 -3.62 11.52
N ALA A 56 3.54 -4.60 12.17
CA ALA A 56 4.59 -4.38 13.17
C ALA A 56 5.50 -5.60 13.30
N ALA A 57 6.80 -5.36 13.49
CA ALA A 57 7.79 -6.41 13.66
C ALA A 57 8.90 -5.99 14.63
N ILE A 58 9.31 -6.91 15.50
CA ILE A 58 10.46 -6.77 16.39
C ILE A 58 11.65 -7.48 15.77
N ASN A 59 12.83 -6.85 15.83
CA ASN A 59 14.07 -7.50 15.46
C ASN A 59 14.37 -8.66 16.44
N PRO A 60 14.50 -9.91 15.97
CA PRO A 60 14.71 -11.06 16.84
C PRO A 60 16.05 -11.04 17.59
N SER A 61 17.03 -10.31 17.11
CA SER A 61 18.35 -10.17 17.74
C SER A 61 18.48 -8.93 18.63
N ASN A 62 17.53 -7.97 18.50
CA ASN A 62 17.53 -6.76 19.31
C ASN A 62 16.10 -6.28 19.57
N THR A 63 15.54 -6.63 20.70
CA THR A 63 14.16 -6.28 21.03
C THR A 63 13.90 -4.79 21.28
N ASN A 64 14.93 -3.95 21.28
CA ASN A 64 14.77 -2.48 21.25
C ASN A 64 14.64 -1.96 19.82
N GLU A 65 14.89 -2.79 18.81
CA GLU A 65 14.67 -2.45 17.42
C GLU A 65 13.31 -2.98 16.95
N PHE A 66 12.43 -2.06 16.63
CA PHE A 66 11.05 -2.35 16.27
C PHE A 66 10.65 -1.48 15.08
N ILE A 67 9.86 -2.05 14.19
CA ILE A 67 9.29 -1.38 13.03
C ILE A 67 7.77 -1.45 13.09
N CYS A 68 7.12 -0.36 12.72
CA CYS A 68 5.69 -0.32 12.44
C CYS A 68 5.44 0.33 11.08
N GLY A 69 4.36 -0.10 10.43
CA GLY A 69 3.97 0.34 9.09
C GLY A 69 2.46 0.52 8.97
N GLY A 70 2.08 1.61 8.39
CA GLY A 70 0.76 1.96 7.89
C GLY A 70 0.89 2.38 6.43
N LEU A 71 0.72 3.67 6.12
CA LEU A 71 1.10 4.22 4.80
C LEU A 71 2.62 4.19 4.63
N ASP A 72 3.33 4.72 5.61
CA ASP A 72 4.79 4.70 5.68
C ASP A 72 5.28 3.78 6.81
N CYS A 73 6.56 3.45 6.77
CA CYS A 73 7.21 2.65 7.81
C CYS A 73 8.10 3.53 8.70
N TYR A 74 8.03 3.24 9.98
CA TYR A 74 8.82 3.91 11.02
C TYR A 74 9.59 2.89 11.84
N LYS A 75 10.84 3.21 12.18
CA LYS A 75 11.73 2.35 12.96
C LYS A 75 12.21 3.05 14.22
N THR A 76 12.25 2.33 15.32
CA THR A 76 13.01 2.67 16.52
C THR A 76 14.16 1.69 16.71
N THR A 77 15.27 2.15 17.28
CA THR A 77 16.42 1.32 17.68
C THR A 77 16.67 1.37 19.18
N ASN A 78 15.84 2.13 19.90
CA ASN A 78 16.00 2.41 21.33
C ASN A 78 14.71 2.15 22.15
N GLY A 79 13.91 1.18 21.69
CA GLY A 79 12.71 0.73 22.41
C GLY A 79 11.56 1.73 22.41
N GLY A 80 11.49 2.62 21.41
CA GLY A 80 10.44 3.63 21.29
C GLY A 80 10.76 4.96 21.96
N ALA A 81 12.02 5.20 22.32
CA ALA A 81 12.44 6.51 22.82
C ALA A 81 12.53 7.55 21.70
N SER A 82 12.84 7.11 20.47
CA SER A 82 12.79 7.93 19.27
C SER A 82 12.45 7.08 18.03
N TRP A 83 11.99 7.71 16.97
CA TRP A 83 11.56 7.07 15.74
C TRP A 83 12.13 7.75 14.51
N THR A 84 12.43 6.97 13.50
CA THR A 84 12.87 7.42 12.18
C THR A 84 11.91 6.87 11.13
N GLN A 85 11.40 7.72 10.25
CA GLN A 85 10.69 7.29 9.06
C GLN A 85 11.71 6.68 8.09
N ILE A 86 11.48 5.43 7.68
CA ILE A 86 12.40 4.65 6.82
C ILE A 86 11.86 4.43 5.41
N SER A 87 10.60 4.74 5.16
CA SER A 87 10.00 4.67 3.83
C SER A 87 9.14 5.89 3.53
N THR A 88 8.87 6.09 2.25
CA THR A 88 7.87 7.05 1.78
C THR A 88 7.07 6.41 0.64
N TRP A 89 5.75 6.57 0.68
CA TRP A 89 4.87 6.10 -0.38
C TRP A 89 4.61 7.17 -1.45
N VAL A 90 4.92 8.45 -1.16
CA VAL A 90 4.74 9.57 -2.08
C VAL A 90 6.07 10.25 -2.40
N GLY A 91 6.23 10.64 -3.65
CA GLY A 91 7.36 11.47 -4.10
C GLY A 91 8.66 10.69 -4.32
N ASN A 92 9.71 11.44 -4.64
CA ASN A 92 11.03 10.90 -4.97
C ASN A 92 12.06 11.14 -3.85
N SER A 93 11.62 11.56 -2.67
CA SER A 93 12.49 11.83 -1.52
C SER A 93 12.44 10.64 -0.56
N GLY A 94 13.55 9.94 -0.41
CA GLY A 94 13.65 8.79 0.48
C GLY A 94 13.49 7.46 -0.22
N GLN A 95 13.26 6.40 0.57
CA GLN A 95 13.09 5.06 0.06
C GLN A 95 11.61 4.78 -0.20
N TYR A 96 11.27 4.56 -1.46
CA TYR A 96 9.91 4.23 -1.85
C TYR A 96 9.53 2.83 -1.39
N VAL A 97 8.42 2.74 -0.68
CA VAL A 97 7.64 1.52 -0.45
C VAL A 97 6.19 1.92 -0.69
N HIS A 98 5.47 1.16 -1.50
CA HIS A 98 4.04 1.43 -1.73
C HIS A 98 3.29 1.50 -0.40
N ALA A 99 2.22 2.28 -0.35
CA ALA A 99 1.37 2.43 0.82
C ALA A 99 0.76 1.10 1.31
N ASP A 100 0.12 1.15 2.45
CA ASP A 100 -0.71 0.11 3.01
C ASP A 100 0.05 -1.18 3.35
N GLN A 101 0.81 -1.07 4.45
CA GLN A 101 1.65 -2.16 4.93
C GLN A 101 0.81 -3.24 5.62
N HIS A 102 0.79 -4.45 5.08
CA HIS A 102 0.04 -5.59 5.62
C HIS A 102 0.90 -6.55 6.44
N ASN A 103 2.19 -6.67 6.10
CA ASN A 103 3.11 -7.46 6.90
C ASN A 103 4.53 -6.90 6.84
N LEU A 104 5.18 -6.88 7.99
CA LEU A 104 6.61 -6.60 8.17
C LEU A 104 7.25 -7.82 8.81
N GLN A 105 8.37 -8.26 8.28
CA GLN A 105 9.03 -9.44 8.82
C GLN A 105 10.55 -9.29 8.82
N TRP A 106 11.14 -9.49 9.99
CA TRP A 106 12.58 -9.67 10.13
C TRP A 106 12.96 -11.13 9.94
N TRP A 107 14.11 -11.36 9.35
CA TRP A 107 14.71 -12.68 9.29
C TRP A 107 16.25 -12.59 9.26
N ASP A 108 16.92 -13.74 9.12
CA ASP A 108 18.38 -13.85 9.08
C ASP A 108 19.03 -13.15 10.28
N GLY A 109 18.59 -13.50 11.48
CA GLY A 109 19.10 -12.93 12.72
C GLY A 109 18.84 -11.42 12.88
N GLY A 110 17.83 -10.87 12.22
CA GLY A 110 17.49 -9.44 12.30
C GLY A 110 18.28 -8.55 11.33
N ASN A 111 19.00 -9.13 10.36
CA ASN A 111 19.73 -8.37 9.34
C ASN A 111 18.83 -8.01 8.15
N LYS A 112 17.88 -8.89 7.83
CA LYS A 112 17.01 -8.76 6.67
C LYS A 112 15.60 -8.41 7.09
N LEU A 113 14.95 -7.56 6.29
CA LEU A 113 13.61 -7.08 6.53
C LEU A 113 12.81 -7.14 5.23
N MET A 114 11.61 -7.67 5.31
CA MET A 114 10.65 -7.72 4.23
C MET A 114 9.45 -6.84 4.56
N PHE A 115 8.97 -6.13 3.56
CA PHE A 115 7.77 -5.31 3.58
C PHE A 115 6.80 -5.87 2.55
N THR A 116 5.56 -6.11 2.94
CA THR A 116 4.49 -6.49 2.02
C THR A 116 3.34 -5.51 2.15
N CYS A 117 2.93 -4.99 1.02
CA CYS A 117 1.96 -3.91 0.90
C CYS A 117 1.08 -4.12 -0.34
N ASP A 118 0.14 -3.24 -0.59
CA ASP A 118 -0.74 -3.30 -1.77
C ASP A 118 0.04 -3.22 -3.10
N GLY A 119 1.21 -2.60 -3.10
CA GLY A 119 2.12 -2.55 -4.24
C GLY A 119 3.04 -3.77 -4.39
N GLY A 120 2.91 -4.79 -3.52
CA GLY A 120 3.70 -6.04 -3.58
C GLY A 120 4.74 -6.17 -2.48
N VAL A 121 5.96 -6.56 -2.86
CA VAL A 121 7.03 -6.92 -1.92
C VAL A 121 8.24 -6.00 -2.09
N HIS A 122 8.72 -5.48 -0.97
CA HIS A 122 9.99 -4.76 -0.89
C HIS A 122 10.90 -5.44 0.13
N PHE A 123 12.20 -5.24 -0.02
CA PHE A 123 13.19 -5.98 0.76
C PHE A 123 14.42 -5.13 1.11
N SER A 124 14.91 -5.32 2.31
CA SER A 124 16.15 -4.73 2.81
C SER A 124 17.10 -5.83 3.30
N THR A 125 18.40 -5.64 3.09
CA THR A 125 19.46 -6.51 3.60
C THR A 125 20.30 -5.84 4.69
N ASP A 126 19.92 -4.63 5.09
CA ASP A 126 20.68 -3.78 6.00
C ASP A 126 19.74 -3.11 7.05
N GLY A 127 18.72 -3.85 7.48
CA GLY A 127 17.81 -3.43 8.54
C GLY A 127 16.93 -2.23 8.19
N GLY A 128 16.60 -2.03 6.90
CA GLY A 128 15.76 -0.94 6.43
C GLY A 128 16.52 0.33 6.06
N THR A 129 17.87 0.29 6.02
CA THR A 129 18.67 1.42 5.58
C THR A 129 18.56 1.62 4.07
N THR A 130 18.55 0.52 3.30
CA THR A 130 18.19 0.54 1.88
C THR A 130 17.05 -0.42 1.63
N ILE A 131 16.03 0.03 0.90
CA ILE A 131 14.84 -0.78 0.57
C ILE A 131 14.75 -0.87 -0.96
N ARG A 132 14.50 -2.08 -1.46
CA ARG A 132 14.44 -2.37 -2.89
C ARG A 132 13.16 -3.11 -3.24
N ASP A 133 12.55 -2.73 -4.34
CA ASP A 133 11.45 -3.45 -4.97
C ASP A 133 11.88 -4.89 -5.34
N ARG A 134 10.97 -5.85 -5.15
CA ARG A 134 11.15 -7.28 -5.49
C ARG A 134 10.00 -7.84 -6.33
N ASN A 135 9.27 -6.98 -7.01
CA ASN A 135 8.08 -7.35 -7.77
C ASN A 135 8.38 -7.85 -9.19
N LYS A 136 9.64 -7.81 -9.65
CA LYS A 136 10.00 -8.29 -10.99
C LYS A 136 9.60 -9.76 -11.17
N GLY A 137 8.70 -10.01 -12.11
CA GLY A 137 8.15 -11.34 -12.38
C GLY A 137 6.95 -11.73 -11.50
N LEU A 138 6.60 -10.93 -10.52
CA LEU A 138 5.37 -11.08 -9.75
C LEU A 138 4.19 -10.55 -10.60
N ARG A 139 3.32 -11.47 -11.04
CA ARG A 139 2.20 -11.16 -11.94
C ARG A 139 0.89 -11.23 -11.18
N LEU A 140 0.70 -10.32 -10.23
CA LEU A 140 -0.50 -10.24 -9.41
C LEU A 140 -1.11 -8.85 -9.52
N LYS A 141 -2.42 -8.80 -9.80
CA LYS A 141 -3.24 -7.59 -9.76
C LYS A 141 -4.63 -7.97 -9.25
N GLN A 142 -5.17 -7.17 -8.37
CA GLN A 142 -6.56 -7.30 -7.93
C GLN A 142 -7.42 -6.36 -8.76
N PHE A 143 -8.22 -6.91 -9.66
CA PHE A 143 -9.09 -6.13 -10.52
C PHE A 143 -10.52 -6.04 -9.96
N TYR A 144 -11.07 -4.84 -9.91
CA TYR A 144 -12.49 -4.60 -9.62
C TYR A 144 -13.37 -4.82 -10.85
N SER A 145 -12.85 -4.54 -12.02
CA SER A 145 -13.60 -4.66 -13.26
C SER A 145 -12.70 -4.99 -14.44
N ILE A 146 -13.30 -5.52 -15.47
CA ILE A 146 -12.66 -5.77 -16.76
C ILE A 146 -13.62 -5.41 -17.89
N ALA A 147 -13.09 -4.81 -18.97
CA ALA A 147 -13.81 -4.56 -20.22
C ALA A 147 -12.99 -5.11 -21.38
N ILE A 148 -13.64 -5.91 -22.24
CA ILE A 148 -12.99 -6.59 -23.35
C ILE A 148 -13.35 -5.87 -24.65
N HIS A 149 -12.37 -5.67 -25.52
CA HIS A 149 -12.56 -5.08 -26.82
C HIS A 149 -13.25 -6.09 -27.78
N PRO A 150 -14.39 -5.73 -28.43
CA PRO A 150 -15.20 -6.69 -29.18
C PRO A 150 -14.49 -7.31 -30.39
N LEU A 151 -13.51 -6.61 -30.96
CA LEU A 151 -12.82 -7.04 -32.19
C LEU A 151 -11.35 -7.41 -31.96
N LYS A 152 -10.81 -7.23 -30.75
CA LYS A 152 -9.41 -7.52 -30.44
C LYS A 152 -9.32 -8.38 -29.18
N PRO A 153 -9.16 -9.70 -29.30
CA PRO A 153 -9.24 -10.63 -28.17
C PRO A 153 -8.13 -10.42 -27.12
N ASN A 154 -7.02 -9.81 -27.52
CA ASN A 154 -5.91 -9.51 -26.60
C ASN A 154 -5.95 -8.07 -26.05
N TYR A 155 -7.04 -7.34 -26.32
CA TYR A 155 -7.19 -5.99 -25.84
C TYR A 155 -8.28 -5.94 -24.76
N PHE A 156 -7.90 -5.52 -23.57
CA PHE A 156 -8.84 -5.28 -22.48
C PHE A 156 -8.35 -4.15 -21.57
N LEU A 157 -9.30 -3.54 -20.90
CA LEU A 157 -9.08 -2.61 -19.79
C LEU A 157 -9.43 -3.30 -18.48
N ALA A 158 -8.68 -3.00 -17.43
CA ALA A 158 -8.97 -3.50 -16.11
C ALA A 158 -8.60 -2.46 -15.04
N GLY A 159 -9.53 -2.20 -14.15
CA GLY A 159 -9.30 -1.33 -13.00
C GLY A 159 -8.77 -2.11 -11.80
N ALA A 160 -7.60 -1.74 -11.28
CA ALA A 160 -6.95 -2.40 -10.16
C ALA A 160 -6.93 -1.48 -8.93
N GLN A 161 -7.26 -2.03 -7.78
CA GLN A 161 -7.15 -1.33 -6.50
C GLN A 161 -5.71 -0.88 -6.29
N ASP A 162 -5.54 0.39 -5.89
CA ASP A 162 -4.26 1.03 -5.55
C ASP A 162 -3.18 0.97 -6.64
N ASN A 163 -3.51 0.41 -7.81
CA ASN A 163 -2.59 0.17 -8.92
C ASN A 163 -3.08 0.71 -10.26
N GLY A 164 -4.08 1.55 -10.25
CA GLY A 164 -4.56 2.25 -11.44
C GLY A 164 -5.40 1.43 -12.42
N MET A 165 -5.78 2.05 -13.52
CA MET A 165 -6.44 1.39 -14.63
C MET A 165 -5.41 0.96 -15.67
N HIS A 166 -5.42 -0.31 -16.02
CA HIS A 166 -4.48 -0.94 -16.95
C HIS A 166 -5.12 -1.27 -18.28
N ARG A 167 -4.36 -1.09 -19.35
CA ARG A 167 -4.64 -1.60 -20.69
C ARG A 167 -3.66 -2.72 -21.02
N MET A 168 -4.18 -3.86 -21.43
CA MET A 168 -3.48 -4.93 -22.12
C MET A 168 -3.90 -4.86 -23.58
N ASP A 169 -2.97 -4.85 -24.52
CA ASP A 169 -3.25 -4.68 -25.95
C ASP A 169 -2.42 -5.60 -26.85
N HIS A 170 -1.79 -6.64 -26.27
CA HIS A 170 -0.98 -7.63 -26.97
C HIS A 170 -1.17 -9.02 -26.38
N ALA A 171 -0.75 -10.04 -27.12
CA ALA A 171 -0.76 -11.42 -26.65
C ALA A 171 0.32 -11.62 -25.57
N GLY A 172 -0.01 -12.46 -24.59
CA GLY A 172 0.81 -12.66 -23.41
C GLY A 172 0.40 -11.76 -22.26
N LEU A 173 0.79 -12.12 -21.04
CA LEU A 173 0.47 -11.38 -19.80
C LEU A 173 1.76 -10.86 -19.15
N ASP A 174 2.70 -10.44 -19.95
CA ASP A 174 4.03 -10.02 -19.51
C ASP A 174 4.11 -8.54 -19.12
N SER A 175 3.23 -7.72 -19.66
CA SER A 175 3.14 -6.29 -19.33
C SER A 175 1.76 -5.71 -19.54
N SER A 176 1.51 -4.58 -18.92
CA SER A 176 0.34 -3.74 -19.12
C SER A 176 0.74 -2.27 -19.11
N ILE A 177 -0.08 -1.43 -19.70
CA ILE A 177 0.10 0.01 -19.70
C ILE A 177 -0.84 0.59 -18.66
N GLU A 178 -0.31 1.28 -17.66
CA GLU A 178 -1.11 2.08 -16.74
C GLU A 178 -1.64 3.31 -17.49
N CYS A 179 -2.95 3.38 -17.63
CA CYS A 179 -3.63 4.46 -18.35
C CYS A 179 -4.04 5.61 -17.44
N VAL A 180 -4.39 5.29 -16.21
CA VAL A 180 -4.83 6.22 -15.17
C VAL A 180 -4.33 5.70 -13.85
N GLY A 181 -3.57 6.51 -13.11
CA GLY A 181 -3.02 6.13 -11.82
C GLY A 181 -4.03 6.22 -10.68
N GLY A 182 -3.62 5.76 -9.51
CA GLY A 182 -4.41 5.72 -8.28
C GLY A 182 -5.27 4.46 -8.17
N ASP A 183 -6.47 4.57 -7.62
CA ASP A 183 -7.45 3.47 -7.61
C ASP A 183 -8.11 3.34 -8.98
N GLY A 184 -7.80 2.28 -9.69
CA GLY A 184 -8.55 1.91 -10.89
C GLY A 184 -9.81 1.17 -10.50
N CYS A 185 -10.98 1.76 -10.75
CA CYS A 185 -12.26 1.14 -10.44
C CYS A 185 -12.89 0.49 -11.67
N TYR A 186 -13.99 1.05 -12.18
CA TYR A 186 -14.70 0.47 -13.30
C TYR A 186 -14.13 0.89 -14.64
N SER A 187 -14.13 -0.02 -15.60
CA SER A 187 -13.75 0.22 -16.98
C SER A 187 -14.83 -0.27 -17.93
N ALA A 188 -14.99 0.42 -19.07
CA ALA A 188 -15.94 0.07 -20.10
C ALA A 188 -15.36 0.36 -21.49
N ILE A 189 -15.73 -0.48 -22.47
CA ILE A 189 -15.43 -0.32 -23.88
C ILE A 189 -16.74 -0.39 -24.65
N ASP A 190 -17.01 0.61 -25.49
CA ASP A 190 -18.19 0.61 -26.34
C ASP A 190 -18.13 -0.57 -27.32
N GLN A 191 -19.15 -1.38 -27.35
CA GLN A 191 -19.17 -2.62 -28.13
C GLN A 191 -19.42 -2.39 -29.62
N LEU A 192 -19.95 -1.22 -29.99
CA LEU A 192 -20.20 -0.85 -31.40
C LEU A 192 -19.10 0.08 -31.93
N GLN A 193 -18.58 0.94 -31.08
CA GLN A 193 -17.54 1.92 -31.40
C GLN A 193 -16.40 1.81 -30.38
N PRO A 194 -15.58 0.76 -30.45
CA PRO A 194 -14.64 0.42 -29.39
C PRO A 194 -13.47 1.42 -29.19
N GLN A 195 -13.32 2.39 -30.06
CA GLN A 195 -12.43 3.53 -29.84
C GLN A 195 -12.88 4.41 -28.64
N PHE A 196 -14.17 4.39 -28.30
CA PHE A 196 -14.69 5.04 -27.11
C PHE A 196 -14.60 4.11 -25.91
N GLN A 197 -13.88 4.56 -24.90
CA GLN A 197 -13.67 3.78 -23.69
C GLN A 197 -13.72 4.68 -22.47
N PHE A 198 -14.06 4.12 -21.33
CA PHE A 198 -14.15 4.79 -20.05
C PHE A 198 -13.35 4.05 -18.98
N GLY A 199 -12.78 4.82 -18.08
CA GLY A 199 -12.22 4.35 -16.85
C GLY A 199 -12.60 5.24 -15.69
N SER A 200 -12.85 4.66 -14.52
CA SER A 200 -13.16 5.44 -13.33
C SER A 200 -12.06 5.32 -12.29
N TYR A 201 -11.95 6.37 -11.52
CA TYR A 201 -11.30 6.45 -10.22
C TYR A 201 -12.39 6.48 -9.15
N VAL A 202 -12.03 6.39 -7.87
CA VAL A 202 -12.98 6.56 -6.76
C VAL A 202 -13.71 7.92 -6.80
N TYR A 203 -14.79 8.05 -6.02
CA TYR A 203 -15.57 9.29 -5.87
C TYR A 203 -16.23 9.83 -7.16
N ASN A 204 -16.69 8.91 -8.04
CA ASN A 204 -17.34 9.26 -9.31
C ASN A 204 -16.49 10.13 -10.25
N VAL A 205 -15.19 9.96 -10.22
CA VAL A 205 -14.27 10.60 -11.15
C VAL A 205 -14.05 9.69 -12.34
N TYR A 206 -14.31 10.20 -13.55
CA TYR A 206 -14.22 9.46 -14.79
C TYR A 206 -13.23 10.08 -15.76
N ARG A 207 -12.65 9.22 -16.59
CA ARG A 207 -11.86 9.61 -17.75
C ARG A 207 -12.37 8.85 -18.96
N ARG A 208 -12.26 9.47 -20.11
CA ARG A 208 -12.62 8.83 -21.39
C ARG A 208 -11.48 8.91 -22.38
N THR A 209 -11.51 7.98 -23.29
CA THR A 209 -10.71 8.02 -24.53
C THR A 209 -11.61 7.92 -25.75
N THR A 210 -11.17 8.48 -26.87
CA THR A 210 -11.84 8.39 -28.19
C THR A 210 -10.92 7.78 -29.23
N ASN A 211 -9.77 7.25 -28.81
CA ASN A 211 -8.70 6.77 -29.68
C ASN A 211 -8.07 5.45 -29.17
N ASN A 212 -8.91 4.52 -28.70
CA ASN A 212 -8.50 3.20 -28.20
C ASN A 212 -7.49 3.28 -27.05
N GLY A 213 -7.64 4.23 -26.15
CA GLY A 213 -6.77 4.36 -24.98
C GLY A 213 -5.38 4.90 -25.28
N ALA A 214 -5.13 5.47 -26.46
CA ALA A 214 -3.85 6.11 -26.76
C ALA A 214 -3.65 7.39 -25.95
N SER A 215 -4.74 8.10 -25.64
CA SER A 215 -4.75 9.22 -24.69
C SER A 215 -6.07 9.27 -23.93
N TRP A 216 -6.05 9.85 -22.73
CA TRP A 216 -7.20 9.94 -21.85
C TRP A 216 -7.50 11.40 -21.53
N SER A 217 -8.78 11.72 -21.38
CA SER A 217 -9.25 13.06 -21.02
C SER A 217 -8.74 13.47 -19.63
N THR A 218 -8.82 14.76 -19.34
CA THR A 218 -8.81 15.25 -17.95
C THR A 218 -9.93 14.60 -17.15
N PRO A 219 -9.78 14.42 -15.84
CA PRO A 219 -10.81 13.83 -15.02
C PRO A 219 -12.08 14.68 -15.04
N VAL A 220 -13.24 14.01 -15.09
CA VAL A 220 -14.56 14.62 -14.96
C VAL A 220 -15.24 14.02 -13.75
N ASN A 221 -15.62 14.85 -12.80
CA ASN A 221 -16.44 14.44 -11.69
C ASN A 221 -17.91 14.55 -12.11
N LEU A 222 -18.62 13.42 -12.17
CA LEU A 222 -20.04 13.38 -12.57
C LEU A 222 -20.98 13.70 -11.41
N GLY A 223 -20.50 14.33 -10.35
CA GLY A 223 -21.29 14.89 -9.25
C GLY A 223 -21.37 13.96 -8.04
N THR A 224 -21.60 14.48 -7.19
CA THR A 224 -21.57 14.75 -5.86
C THR A 224 -22.32 13.83 -5.02
N THR A 225 -22.17 13.56 -3.94
CA THR A 225 -23.06 13.12 -2.85
C THR A 225 -23.02 11.67 -2.45
N GLY A 226 -22.14 10.90 -2.99
CA GLY A 226 -21.85 9.61 -2.36
C GLY A 226 -20.48 9.68 -1.69
N THR A 227 -20.42 9.57 -0.40
CA THR A 227 -19.15 9.51 0.35
C THR A 227 -18.36 8.21 0.10
N ASN A 228 -18.88 7.30 -0.70
CA ASN A 228 -18.29 5.99 -0.97
C ASN A 228 -18.47 5.53 -2.43
N GLY A 229 -18.25 6.40 -3.39
CA GLY A 229 -18.31 6.03 -4.81
C GLY A 229 -17.09 5.19 -5.21
N ARG A 230 -17.13 3.90 -4.94
CA ARG A 230 -16.30 2.89 -5.60
C ARG A 230 -17.03 2.24 -6.72
#